data_ff776d08db063bc63160626dcc9a00b7
#
_entry.id   ff776d08db063bc63160626dcc9a00b7
#
_cell.length_a   1.000
_cell.length_b   1.000
_cell.length_c   1.000
_cell.angle_alpha   90.00
_cell.angle_beta   90.00
_cell.angle_gamma   90.00
#
_symmetry.space_group_name_H-M   'P 1'
#
loop_
_entity.id
_entity.type
_entity.pdbx_description
1 polymer ?
#
loop_
_entity_poly.entity_id
_entity_poly.type
_entity_poly.pdbx_seq_one_letter_code
_entity_poly.pdbx_strand_id
1 'polypeptide(L)'
;MIDISLDKSYYERELDIANATGMDSLITYTKEAIDLINVKTLLRVRDLDQLGDALIDGGFIDKDRFLEMYKLDMTGLLIKMSNDKIYPYLAKALDNDKGEVENLLNLEKAIDDHFMDFAKKAKAVTYGPEVLLAYLISKEQEIKNLRIIFISKLNGLSKEFTKDRLREAYV
;
A
#
# COMPACT_ATOMS: atom_id res chain seq x y z
N MET A 1 -14.27 13.76 -3.16
CA MET A 1 -13.94 14.61 -2.00
C MET A 1 -14.14 13.91 -0.65
N ILE A 2 -15.29 13.28 -0.38
CA ILE A 2 -15.54 12.62 0.94
C ILE A 2 -14.55 11.49 1.22
N ASP A 3 -14.24 10.63 0.24
CA ASP A 3 -13.32 9.51 0.41
C ASP A 3 -11.89 9.96 0.75
N ILE A 4 -11.37 10.98 0.07
CA ILE A 4 -10.02 11.54 0.34
C ILE A 4 -9.92 12.10 1.76
N SER A 5 -10.95 12.80 2.23
CA SER A 5 -10.99 13.35 3.59
C SER A 5 -11.04 12.26 4.66
N LEU A 6 -11.73 11.15 4.38
CA LEU A 6 -11.80 10.00 5.27
C LEU A 6 -10.46 9.27 5.33
N ASP A 7 -9.82 9.04 4.18
CA ASP A 7 -8.50 8.40 4.12
C ASP A 7 -7.45 9.22 4.88
N LYS A 8 -7.42 10.55 4.70
CA LYS A 8 -6.55 11.43 5.48
C LYS A 8 -6.75 11.29 6.97
N SER A 9 -7.99 11.48 7.42
CA SER A 9 -8.32 11.40 8.86
C SER A 9 -8.01 10.03 9.44
N TYR A 10 -8.14 8.97 8.66
CA TYR A 10 -7.80 7.61 9.07
C TYR A 10 -6.29 7.47 9.30
N TYR A 11 -5.45 7.82 8.34
CA TYR A 11 -4.00 7.65 8.44
C TYR A 11 -3.35 8.63 9.42
N GLU A 12 -3.84 9.87 9.53
CA GLU A 12 -3.42 10.82 10.56
C GLU A 12 -3.66 10.24 11.97
N ARG A 13 -4.86 9.71 12.20
CA ARG A 13 -5.19 9.06 13.48
C ARG A 13 -4.38 7.80 13.72
N GLU A 14 -4.15 6.99 12.70
CA GLU A 14 -3.33 5.78 12.80
C GLU A 14 -1.89 6.13 13.18
N LEU A 15 -1.31 7.18 12.58
CA LEU A 15 0.01 7.67 12.91
C LEU A 15 0.10 8.23 14.35
N ASP A 16 -0.92 8.97 14.80
CA ASP A 16 -1.00 9.46 16.17
C ASP A 16 -1.02 8.30 17.17
N ILE A 17 -1.81 7.25 16.90
CA ILE A 17 -1.86 6.06 17.74
C ILE A 17 -0.49 5.34 17.73
N ALA A 18 0.12 5.15 16.56
CA ALA A 18 1.44 4.52 16.44
C ALA A 18 2.49 5.30 17.24
N ASN A 19 2.53 6.62 17.13
CA ASN A 19 3.43 7.49 17.90
C ASN A 19 3.16 7.39 19.40
N ALA A 20 1.90 7.34 19.83
CA ALA A 20 1.53 7.21 21.23
C ALA A 20 1.98 5.87 21.85
N THR A 21 2.10 4.81 21.04
CA THR A 21 2.65 3.52 21.53
C THR A 21 4.16 3.58 21.78
N GLY A 22 4.88 4.47 21.11
CA GLY A 22 6.35 4.54 21.13
C GLY A 22 7.04 3.34 20.47
N MET A 23 6.31 2.53 19.69
CA MET A 23 6.85 1.31 19.08
C MET A 23 7.34 1.59 17.66
N ASP A 24 8.65 1.55 17.46
CA ASP A 24 9.30 1.84 16.17
C ASP A 24 8.76 1.00 15.02
N SER A 25 8.39 -0.25 15.28
CA SER A 25 7.81 -1.16 14.29
C SER A 25 6.46 -0.65 13.76
N LEU A 26 5.57 -0.18 14.65
CA LEU A 26 4.26 0.35 14.28
C LEU A 26 4.39 1.70 13.60
N ILE A 27 5.26 2.57 14.10
CA ILE A 27 5.53 3.88 13.50
C ILE A 27 6.06 3.70 12.07
N THR A 28 7.03 2.79 11.89
CA THR A 28 7.60 2.49 10.57
C THR A 28 6.54 1.93 9.63
N TYR A 29 5.75 0.96 10.09
CA TYR A 29 4.65 0.37 9.33
C TYR A 29 3.67 1.43 8.83
N THR A 30 3.18 2.30 9.73
CA THR A 30 2.21 3.34 9.37
C THR A 30 2.80 4.36 8.37
N LYS A 31 4.06 4.77 8.56
CA LYS A 31 4.74 5.68 7.63
C LYS A 31 4.94 5.09 6.24
N GLU A 32 5.36 3.83 6.16
CA GLU A 32 5.49 3.13 4.88
C GLU A 32 4.12 2.92 4.21
N ALA A 33 3.07 2.67 4.99
CA ALA A 33 1.70 2.59 4.48
C ALA A 33 1.24 3.92 3.87
N ILE A 34 1.49 5.05 4.56
CA ILE A 34 1.19 6.39 4.04
C ILE A 34 1.92 6.63 2.71
N ASP A 35 3.21 6.31 2.63
CA ASP A 35 4.00 6.48 1.40
C ASP A 35 3.43 5.66 0.24
N LEU A 36 3.07 4.40 0.48
CA LEU A 36 2.48 3.53 -0.55
C LEU A 36 1.11 4.03 -1.02
N ILE A 37 0.27 4.53 -0.11
CA ILE A 37 -1.02 5.13 -0.46
C ILE A 37 -0.81 6.44 -1.24
N ASN A 38 0.18 7.25 -0.89
CA ASN A 38 0.54 8.46 -1.63
C ASN A 38 1.03 8.14 -3.05
N VAL A 39 1.81 7.06 -3.25
CA VAL A 39 2.15 6.58 -4.61
C VAL A 39 0.91 6.18 -5.38
N LYS A 40 -0.02 5.45 -4.76
CA LYS A 40 -1.29 5.08 -5.39
C LYS A 40 -2.09 6.32 -5.79
N THR A 41 -2.13 7.33 -4.93
CA THR A 41 -2.80 8.61 -5.17
C THR A 41 -2.14 9.36 -6.33
N LEU A 42 -0.81 9.44 -6.36
CA LEU A 42 -0.02 10.03 -7.44
C LEU A 42 -0.36 9.43 -8.81
N LEU A 43 -0.52 8.10 -8.89
CA LEU A 43 -0.84 7.41 -10.14
C LEU A 43 -2.31 7.54 -10.58
N ARG A 44 -3.22 7.88 -9.66
CA ARG A 44 -4.66 7.99 -9.94
C ARG A 44 -5.13 9.40 -10.24
N VAL A 45 -4.53 10.39 -9.62
CA VAL A 45 -4.95 11.79 -9.72
C VAL A 45 -4.38 12.40 -11.00
N ARG A 46 -5.23 13.10 -11.76
CA ARG A 46 -4.87 13.71 -13.05
C ARG A 46 -4.67 15.22 -12.97
N ASP A 47 -4.87 15.80 -11.82
CA ASP A 47 -4.79 17.24 -11.57
C ASP A 47 -3.83 17.49 -10.40
N LEU A 48 -2.88 18.41 -10.59
CA LEU A 48 -1.85 18.72 -9.61
C LEU A 48 -2.43 19.35 -8.33
N ASP A 49 -3.43 20.21 -8.47
CA ASP A 49 -4.06 20.87 -7.31
C ASP A 49 -4.82 19.82 -6.48
N GLN A 50 -5.55 18.93 -7.15
CA GLN A 50 -6.24 17.81 -6.49
C GLN A 50 -5.24 16.83 -5.85
N LEU A 51 -4.06 16.63 -6.45
CA LEU A 51 -3.02 15.78 -5.87
C LEU A 51 -2.53 16.36 -4.54
N GLY A 52 -2.19 17.64 -4.49
CA GLY A 52 -1.74 18.30 -3.26
C GLY A 52 -2.75 18.16 -2.10
N ASP A 53 -4.05 18.25 -2.43
CA ASP A 53 -5.12 18.05 -1.45
C ASP A 53 -5.30 16.58 -1.05
N ALA A 54 -5.03 15.65 -1.93
CA ALA A 54 -5.25 14.23 -1.72
C ALA A 54 -4.09 13.51 -1.00
N LEU A 55 -2.86 14.05 -1.05
CA LEU A 55 -1.71 13.49 -0.37
C LEU A 55 -1.86 13.53 1.15
N ILE A 56 -1.43 12.47 1.81
CA ILE A 56 -1.46 12.29 3.27
C ILE A 56 -0.10 12.67 3.83
N ASP A 57 -0.09 13.42 4.94
CA ASP A 57 1.12 13.78 5.66
C ASP A 57 1.61 12.67 6.59
N GLY A 58 2.89 12.68 6.92
CA GLY A 58 3.45 11.85 7.98
C GLY A 58 4.16 10.59 7.53
N GLY A 59 4.28 10.33 6.23
CA GLY A 59 5.15 9.30 5.68
C GLY A 59 6.64 9.59 5.87
N PHE A 60 7.51 8.79 5.27
CA PHE A 60 8.94 9.07 5.15
C PHE A 60 9.25 10.00 3.98
N ILE A 61 8.33 10.11 3.03
CA ILE A 61 8.45 10.92 1.82
C ILE A 61 7.58 12.16 1.97
N ASP A 62 8.19 13.34 1.87
CA ASP A 62 7.47 14.60 1.96
C ASP A 62 6.54 14.82 0.76
N LYS A 63 5.44 15.53 0.98
CA LYS A 63 4.46 15.87 -0.08
C LYS A 63 5.09 16.59 -1.26
N ASP A 64 6.00 17.54 -1.01
CA ASP A 64 6.66 18.30 -2.08
C ASP A 64 7.39 17.38 -3.05
N ARG A 65 7.98 16.30 -2.55
CA ARG A 65 8.65 15.30 -3.38
C ARG A 65 7.66 14.53 -4.25
N PHE A 66 6.44 14.23 -3.76
CA PHE A 66 5.37 13.65 -4.58
C PHE A 66 4.90 14.61 -5.67
N LEU A 67 4.77 15.91 -5.36
CA LEU A 67 4.39 16.93 -6.34
C LEU A 67 5.47 17.08 -7.45
N GLU A 68 6.74 17.00 -7.10
CA GLU A 68 7.84 16.96 -8.08
C GLU A 68 7.77 15.73 -9.01
N MET A 69 7.33 14.59 -8.48
CA MET A 69 7.22 13.33 -9.24
C MET A 69 5.98 13.27 -10.14
N TYR A 70 5.01 14.14 -9.97
CA TYR A 70 3.74 14.11 -10.71
C TYR A 70 3.90 14.13 -12.24
N LYS A 71 4.96 14.76 -12.76
CA LYS A 71 5.21 14.89 -14.20
C LYS A 71 6.15 13.81 -14.75
N LEU A 72 6.64 12.92 -13.89
CA LEU A 72 7.56 11.87 -14.30
C LEU A 72 6.78 10.70 -14.92
N ASP A 73 7.42 10.04 -15.88
CA ASP A 73 7.02 8.72 -16.34
C ASP A 73 7.34 7.65 -15.27
N MET A 74 6.90 6.43 -15.50
CA MET A 74 7.08 5.34 -14.53
C MET A 74 8.56 5.06 -14.24
N THR A 75 9.44 5.14 -15.24
CA THR A 75 10.90 4.97 -15.05
C THR A 75 11.47 6.09 -14.18
N GLY A 76 11.12 7.34 -14.47
CA GLY A 76 11.57 8.49 -13.69
C GLY A 76 11.12 8.42 -12.24
N LEU A 77 9.87 7.98 -12.02
CA LEU A 77 9.32 7.76 -10.68
C LEU A 77 10.13 6.69 -9.92
N LEU A 78 10.37 5.52 -10.53
CA LEU A 78 11.14 4.45 -9.92
C LEU A 78 12.59 4.87 -9.61
N ILE A 79 13.23 5.61 -10.51
CA ILE A 79 14.59 6.15 -10.27
C ILE A 79 14.58 7.13 -9.10
N LYS A 80 13.61 8.05 -9.04
CA LYS A 80 13.50 9.05 -7.97
C LYS A 80 13.26 8.41 -6.60
N MET A 81 12.59 7.25 -6.57
CA MET A 81 12.26 6.51 -5.36
C MET A 81 13.24 5.37 -5.03
N SER A 82 14.32 5.19 -5.78
CA SER A 82 15.24 4.04 -5.65
C SER A 82 15.88 3.87 -4.27
N ASN A 83 16.00 4.94 -3.49
CA ASN A 83 16.55 4.92 -2.13
C ASN A 83 15.48 4.83 -1.02
N ASP A 84 14.20 4.79 -1.39
CA ASP A 84 13.13 4.74 -0.41
C ASP A 84 12.85 3.30 0.04
N LYS A 85 12.42 3.13 1.28
CA LYS A 85 12.13 1.81 1.87
C LYS A 85 11.06 1.04 1.12
N ILE A 86 10.11 1.74 0.49
CA ILE A 86 9.02 1.14 -0.28
C ILE A 86 9.43 0.71 -1.70
N TYR A 87 10.64 1.10 -2.15
CA TYR A 87 11.10 0.82 -3.52
C TYR A 87 11.00 -0.65 -3.94
N PRO A 88 11.36 -1.66 -3.09
CA PRO A 88 11.25 -3.07 -3.51
C PRO A 88 9.85 -3.51 -3.91
N TYR A 89 8.82 -2.92 -3.31
CA TYR A 89 7.42 -3.18 -3.63
C TYR A 89 7.01 -2.48 -4.93
N LEU A 90 7.46 -1.23 -5.11
CA LEU A 90 7.21 -0.46 -6.33
C LEU A 90 7.87 -1.07 -7.56
N ALA A 91 9.12 -1.50 -7.44
CA ALA A 91 9.88 -2.11 -8.53
C ALA A 91 9.27 -3.44 -9.02
N LYS A 92 8.54 -4.15 -8.16
CA LYS A 92 7.78 -5.35 -8.56
C LYS A 92 6.45 -5.02 -9.24
N ALA A 93 5.83 -3.92 -8.84
CA ALA A 93 4.47 -3.58 -9.22
C ALA A 93 4.40 -2.78 -10.51
N LEU A 94 5.32 -1.85 -10.69
CA LEU A 94 5.26 -0.82 -11.71
C LEU A 94 6.18 -1.15 -12.89
N ASP A 95 5.62 -1.05 -14.10
CA ASP A 95 6.32 -1.36 -15.34
C ASP A 95 5.83 -0.42 -16.44
N ASN A 96 6.74 0.14 -17.23
CA ASN A 96 6.40 1.00 -18.37
C ASN A 96 5.66 0.27 -19.48
N ASP A 97 5.94 -1.03 -19.65
CA ASP A 97 5.33 -1.85 -20.70
C ASP A 97 3.87 -2.23 -20.36
N LYS A 98 3.44 -1.97 -19.11
CA LYS A 98 2.09 -2.23 -18.63
C LYS A 98 1.22 -0.99 -18.69
N GLY A 99 -0.07 -1.22 -18.94
CA GLY A 99 -1.06 -0.14 -18.89
C GLY A 99 -1.30 0.38 -17.46
N GLU A 100 -1.82 1.59 -17.35
CA GLU A 100 -2.10 2.25 -16.06
C GLU A 100 -2.97 1.39 -15.13
N VAL A 101 -4.01 0.75 -15.66
CA VAL A 101 -4.91 -0.11 -14.87
C VAL A 101 -4.16 -1.30 -14.31
N GLU A 102 -3.28 -1.93 -15.10
CA GLU A 102 -2.48 -3.07 -14.65
C GLU A 102 -1.46 -2.66 -13.59
N ASN A 103 -0.78 -1.53 -13.78
CA ASN A 103 0.14 -0.96 -12.80
C ASN A 103 -0.56 -0.66 -11.46
N LEU A 104 -1.76 -0.08 -11.49
CA LEU A 104 -2.55 0.17 -10.28
C LEU A 104 -2.95 -1.13 -9.57
N LEU A 105 -3.36 -2.16 -10.31
CA LEU A 105 -3.70 -3.46 -9.74
C LEU A 105 -2.50 -4.16 -9.11
N ASN A 106 -1.34 -4.09 -9.78
CA ASN A 106 -0.10 -4.64 -9.26
C ASN A 106 0.38 -3.86 -8.02
N LEU A 107 0.22 -2.54 -8.02
CA LEU A 107 0.53 -1.69 -6.86
C LEU A 107 -0.37 -2.03 -5.67
N GLU A 108 -1.66 -2.22 -5.87
CA GLU A 108 -2.56 -2.67 -4.80
C GLU A 108 -2.14 -4.02 -4.22
N LYS A 109 -1.71 -4.95 -5.08
CA LYS A 109 -1.14 -6.22 -4.62
C LYS A 109 0.15 -6.01 -3.81
N ALA A 110 1.05 -5.16 -4.28
CA ALA A 110 2.30 -4.86 -3.60
C ALA A 110 2.08 -4.19 -2.23
N ILE A 111 1.07 -3.34 -2.11
CA ILE A 111 0.66 -2.75 -0.83
C ILE A 111 0.16 -3.84 0.13
N ASP A 112 -0.70 -4.72 -0.33
CA ASP A 112 -1.20 -5.84 0.47
C ASP A 112 -0.06 -6.80 0.91
N ASP A 113 0.91 -7.07 0.01
CA ASP A 113 2.08 -7.90 0.30
C ASP A 113 3.02 -7.21 1.32
N HIS A 114 3.18 -5.88 1.26
CA HIS A 114 3.90 -5.11 2.28
C HIS A 114 3.28 -5.29 3.68
N PHE A 115 1.97 -5.20 3.78
CA PHE A 115 1.26 -5.43 5.04
C PHE A 115 1.43 -6.87 5.53
N MET A 116 1.43 -7.83 4.62
CA MET A 116 1.68 -9.23 4.96
C MET A 116 3.12 -9.47 5.43
N ASP A 117 4.11 -8.80 4.84
CA ASP A 117 5.51 -8.85 5.29
C ASP A 117 5.67 -8.33 6.72
N PHE A 118 4.98 -7.26 7.08
CA PHE A 118 4.93 -6.80 8.47
C PHE A 118 4.31 -7.85 9.38
N ALA A 119 3.17 -8.42 9.01
CA ALA A 119 2.50 -9.45 9.78
C ALA A 119 3.39 -10.69 9.99
N LYS A 120 4.14 -11.11 8.96
CA LYS A 120 5.09 -12.24 9.05
C LYS A 120 6.25 -11.94 9.99
N LYS A 121 6.79 -10.72 9.99
CA LYS A 121 7.85 -10.31 10.93
C LYS A 121 7.37 -10.35 12.38
N ALA A 122 6.12 -10.02 12.64
CA ALA A 122 5.53 -10.07 13.97
C ALA A 122 5.46 -11.50 14.57
N LYS A 123 5.58 -12.58 13.74
CA LYS A 123 5.71 -13.96 14.25
C LYS A 123 6.92 -14.16 15.18
N ALA A 124 7.98 -13.38 15.01
CA ALA A 124 9.16 -13.45 15.84
C ALA A 124 8.98 -12.75 17.19
N VAL A 125 7.90 -12.00 17.38
CA VAL A 125 7.59 -11.28 18.62
C VAL A 125 6.69 -12.14 19.50
N THR A 126 7.13 -12.39 20.74
CA THR A 126 6.37 -13.25 21.67
C THR A 126 5.15 -12.53 22.26
N TYR A 127 5.28 -11.23 22.56
CA TYR A 127 4.23 -10.40 23.16
C TYR A 127 4.33 -8.99 22.58
N GLY A 128 3.17 -8.37 22.34
CA GLY A 128 3.09 -6.98 21.89
C GLY A 128 1.88 -6.72 21.02
N PRO A 129 1.52 -5.47 20.79
CA PRO A 129 0.42 -5.10 19.92
C PRO A 129 0.68 -5.49 18.45
N GLU A 130 1.96 -5.68 18.04
CA GLU A 130 2.31 -6.18 16.71
C GLU A 130 1.69 -7.55 16.42
N VAL A 131 1.63 -8.43 17.43
CA VAL A 131 1.03 -9.77 17.28
C VAL A 131 -0.47 -9.66 16.99
N LEU A 132 -1.17 -8.76 17.71
CA LEU A 132 -2.59 -8.53 17.48
C LEU A 132 -2.84 -7.89 16.11
N LEU A 133 -2.05 -6.87 15.76
CA LEU A 133 -2.16 -6.21 14.46
C LEU A 133 -1.86 -7.19 13.32
N ALA A 134 -0.84 -8.03 13.45
CA ALA A 134 -0.52 -9.08 12.48
C ALA A 134 -1.67 -10.06 12.28
N TYR A 135 -2.37 -10.42 13.36
CA TYR A 135 -3.55 -11.26 13.27
C TYR A 135 -4.67 -10.58 12.48
N LEU A 136 -4.95 -9.28 12.76
CA LEU A 136 -5.97 -8.52 12.05
C LEU A 136 -5.64 -8.39 10.56
N ILE A 137 -4.40 -8.01 10.21
CA ILE A 137 -3.92 -7.93 8.82
C ILE A 137 -4.12 -9.27 8.12
N SER A 138 -3.74 -10.37 8.78
CA SER A 138 -3.89 -11.71 8.21
C SER A 138 -5.34 -12.06 7.92
N LYS A 139 -6.26 -11.72 8.82
CA LYS A 139 -7.70 -11.95 8.63
C LYS A 139 -8.30 -11.11 7.52
N GLU A 140 -7.92 -9.86 7.42
CA GLU A 140 -8.32 -9.00 6.29
C GLU A 140 -7.84 -9.58 4.95
N GLN A 141 -6.61 -10.09 4.90
CA GLN A 141 -6.04 -10.68 3.71
C GLN A 141 -6.74 -11.99 3.31
N GLU A 142 -7.09 -12.84 4.28
CA GLU A 142 -7.93 -14.02 4.04
C GLU A 142 -9.28 -13.64 3.42
N ILE A 143 -9.94 -12.61 3.96
CA ILE A 143 -11.22 -12.12 3.45
C ILE A 143 -11.06 -11.58 2.01
N LYS A 144 -10.01 -10.80 1.72
CA LYS A 144 -9.70 -10.32 0.37
C LYS A 144 -9.51 -11.49 -0.60
N ASN A 145 -8.72 -12.49 -0.23
CA ASN A 145 -8.48 -13.67 -1.06
C ASN A 145 -9.76 -14.47 -1.31
N LEU A 146 -10.58 -14.70 -0.30
CA LEU A 146 -11.88 -15.36 -0.45
C LEU A 146 -12.78 -14.59 -1.42
N ARG A 147 -12.84 -13.27 -1.29
CA ARG A 147 -13.62 -12.40 -2.20
C ARG A 147 -13.13 -12.52 -3.63
N ILE A 148 -11.81 -12.51 -3.87
CA ILE A 148 -11.23 -12.70 -5.21
C ILE A 148 -11.64 -14.06 -5.78
N ILE A 149 -11.55 -15.14 -5.01
CA ILE A 149 -11.93 -16.50 -5.44
C ILE A 149 -13.42 -16.57 -5.79
N PHE A 150 -14.30 -16.05 -4.93
CA PHE A 150 -15.73 -16.09 -5.17
C PHE A 150 -16.15 -15.26 -6.38
N ILE A 151 -15.62 -14.03 -6.51
CA ILE A 151 -15.93 -13.18 -7.68
C ILE A 151 -15.40 -13.82 -8.96
N SER A 152 -14.19 -14.38 -8.94
CA SER A 152 -13.62 -15.07 -10.11
C SER A 152 -14.48 -16.27 -10.53
N LYS A 153 -14.95 -17.07 -9.58
CA LYS A 153 -15.84 -18.21 -9.86
C LYS A 153 -17.20 -17.77 -10.40
N LEU A 154 -17.80 -16.74 -9.82
CA LEU A 154 -19.08 -16.21 -10.28
C LEU A 154 -19.00 -15.67 -11.70
N ASN A 155 -17.87 -15.10 -12.09
CA ASN A 155 -17.65 -14.56 -13.43
C ASN A 155 -17.01 -15.56 -14.42
N GLY A 156 -16.83 -16.84 -14.02
CA GLY A 156 -16.27 -17.87 -14.88
C GLY A 156 -14.81 -17.62 -15.31
N LEU A 157 -14.03 -16.89 -14.49
CA LEU A 157 -12.64 -16.57 -14.79
C LEU A 157 -11.75 -17.83 -14.63
N SER A 158 -10.64 -17.87 -15.39
CA SER A 158 -9.71 -19.01 -15.33
C SER A 158 -9.03 -19.14 -13.98
N LYS A 159 -8.54 -20.34 -13.68
CA LYS A 159 -7.79 -20.59 -12.43
C LYS A 159 -6.47 -19.82 -12.41
N GLU A 160 -5.81 -19.70 -13.55
CA GLU A 160 -4.56 -18.95 -13.75
C GLU A 160 -4.78 -17.48 -13.43
N PHE A 161 -5.80 -16.87 -14.05
CA PHE A 161 -6.19 -15.50 -13.78
C PHE A 161 -6.48 -15.25 -12.29
N THR A 162 -7.20 -16.19 -11.65
CA THR A 162 -7.52 -16.07 -10.22
C THR A 162 -6.26 -16.15 -9.36
N LYS A 163 -5.34 -17.11 -9.66
CA LYS A 163 -4.08 -17.26 -8.90
C LYS A 163 -3.20 -16.03 -8.97
N ASP A 164 -3.07 -15.41 -10.14
CA ASP A 164 -2.23 -14.20 -10.33
C ASP A 164 -2.73 -13.02 -9.49
N ARG A 165 -4.02 -13.02 -9.17
CA ARG A 165 -4.64 -11.96 -8.37
C ARG A 165 -4.69 -12.24 -6.88
N LEU A 166 -4.41 -13.45 -6.43
CA LEU A 166 -4.34 -13.75 -5.00
C LEU A 166 -3.20 -13.00 -4.34
N ARG A 167 -3.47 -12.57 -3.13
CA ARG A 167 -2.52 -11.93 -2.22
C ARG A 167 -1.73 -12.98 -1.47
N GLU A 168 -0.57 -12.61 -0.99
CA GLU A 168 0.25 -13.49 -0.18
C GLU A 168 -0.48 -13.92 1.09
N ALA A 169 -0.34 -15.20 1.47
CA ALA A 169 -0.96 -15.74 2.68
C ALA A 169 -0.01 -15.62 3.89
N TYR A 170 -0.59 -15.61 5.08
CA TYR A 170 0.16 -15.51 6.34
C TYR A 170 0.93 -16.80 6.71
N VAL A 171 0.62 -17.92 6.08
CA VAL A 171 1.18 -19.26 6.42
C VAL A 171 2.63 -19.40 6.04
#